data_f5a97a8524bffec4ba1a59ec3625ff38
#
_entry.id   f5a97a8524bffec4ba1a59ec3625ff38
#
_cell.length_a   1.000
_cell.length_b   1.000
_cell.length_c   1.000
_cell.angle_alpha   90.00
_cell.angle_beta   90.00
_cell.angle_gamma   90.00
#
_symmetry.space_group_name_H-M   'P 1'
#
loop_
_entity.id
_entity.type
_entity.pdbx_description
1 polymer ?
#
loop_
_entity_poly.entity_id
_entity_poly.type
_entity_poly.pdbx_seq_one_letter_code
_entity_poly.pdbx_strand_id
1 'polypeptide(L)'
;EDRFKTIIQDALAAETSAAVKKEKDKKAKAAKKDQKGPKQANAAKEAKEAARRAEKNLAKAHTRDSLQALSKLAELVDGQYRIVSQPPVIVPSRDLAATFGMSPDDVLPALHNQFRAYRATLPDDRRKLLERFQIVDAARKVVGVGSVGTRAFIILLEGRDAHDPLFLQIKEATASVLEASLPRSRYRQHGERVVQGQRMMQAASDIFLGWTKGLDTSRHFYWRQLRDMKGSALVELMAPTTLMYYAQMCGWTLARAHARSGDPVVMAEYLGRDDAFDRSITNFSERYADQNEQDYEQFVKAIRSGRLEATEGV
;
A
#
# COMPACT_ATOMS: atom_id res chain seq x y z
N GLU A 1 -14.78 -7.21 5.07
CA GLU A 1 -14.80 -6.84 6.49
C GLU A 1 -15.02 -8.05 7.38
N ASP A 2 -16.08 -8.80 7.18
CA ASP A 2 -16.38 -10.00 7.97
C ASP A 2 -15.32 -11.10 7.86
N ARG A 3 -14.72 -11.29 6.68
CA ARG A 3 -13.60 -12.24 6.51
C ARG A 3 -12.34 -11.84 7.30
N PHE A 4 -12.05 -10.57 7.43
CA PHE A 4 -10.88 -10.11 8.20
C PHE A 4 -11.11 -10.30 9.71
N LYS A 5 -12.33 -10.00 10.18
CA LYS A 5 -12.77 -10.31 11.56
C LYS A 5 -12.73 -11.82 11.81
N THR A 6 -13.22 -12.61 10.88
CA THR A 6 -13.20 -14.08 10.96
C THR A 6 -11.77 -14.63 11.02
N ILE A 7 -10.85 -14.13 10.19
CA ILE A 7 -9.43 -14.56 10.20
C ILE A 7 -8.77 -14.21 11.55
N ILE A 8 -9.04 -13.04 12.12
CA ILE A 8 -8.52 -12.65 13.44
C ILE A 8 -9.16 -13.54 14.53
N GLN A 9 -10.44 -13.80 14.47
CA GLN A 9 -11.14 -14.68 15.42
C GLN A 9 -10.71 -16.14 15.30
N ASP A 10 -10.52 -16.64 14.08
CA ASP A 10 -10.05 -18.02 13.83
C ASP A 10 -8.59 -18.19 14.26
N ALA A 11 -7.73 -17.19 14.04
CA ALA A 11 -6.35 -17.21 14.54
C ALA A 11 -6.31 -17.21 16.08
N LEU A 12 -7.14 -16.39 16.73
CA LEU A 12 -7.29 -16.36 18.19
C LEU A 12 -7.89 -17.67 18.75
N ALA A 13 -8.87 -18.25 18.03
CA ALA A 13 -9.49 -19.53 18.40
C ALA A 13 -8.53 -20.72 18.18
N ALA A 14 -7.74 -20.72 17.13
CA ALA A 14 -6.73 -21.74 16.85
C ALA A 14 -5.61 -21.74 17.92
N GLU A 15 -5.17 -20.56 18.39
CA GLU A 15 -4.19 -20.48 19.49
C GLU A 15 -4.77 -20.90 20.83
N THR A 16 -5.99 -20.47 21.15
CA THR A 16 -6.66 -20.95 22.36
C THR A 16 -6.85 -22.47 22.33
N SER A 17 -7.19 -23.04 21.19
CA SER A 17 -7.34 -24.49 21.05
C SER A 17 -6.00 -25.23 21.05
N ALA A 18 -4.94 -24.68 20.43
CA ALA A 18 -3.58 -25.22 20.48
C ALA A 18 -2.96 -25.11 21.88
N ALA A 19 -3.21 -24.01 22.60
CA ALA A 19 -2.81 -23.86 24.00
C ALA A 19 -3.55 -24.83 24.91
N VAL A 20 -4.87 -25.04 24.70
CA VAL A 20 -5.69 -26.01 25.41
C VAL A 20 -5.28 -27.46 25.07
N LYS A 21 -4.90 -27.75 23.83
CA LYS A 21 -4.40 -29.08 23.43
C LYS A 21 -3.02 -29.37 24.02
N LYS A 22 -2.09 -28.39 23.98
CA LYS A 22 -0.79 -28.48 24.67
C LYS A 22 -0.95 -28.60 26.18
N GLU A 23 -1.98 -27.99 26.77
CA GLU A 23 -2.27 -28.10 28.20
C GLU A 23 -2.89 -29.46 28.56
N LYS A 24 -3.74 -30.03 27.70
CA LYS A 24 -4.26 -31.40 27.86
C LYS A 24 -3.13 -32.45 27.72
N ASP A 25 -2.23 -32.28 26.75
CA ASP A 25 -1.08 -33.16 26.57
C ASP A 25 -0.04 -33.00 27.71
N LYS A 26 0.11 -31.80 28.28
CA LYS A 26 0.93 -31.56 29.48
C LYS A 26 0.24 -32.07 30.76
N LYS A 27 -1.09 -31.97 30.88
CA LYS A 27 -1.82 -32.55 32.00
C LYS A 27 -1.79 -34.06 32.01
N ALA A 28 -1.78 -34.72 30.86
CA ALA A 28 -1.56 -36.17 30.73
C ALA A 28 -0.13 -36.60 31.12
N LYS A 29 0.86 -35.68 31.03
CA LYS A 29 2.26 -35.91 31.49
C LYS A 29 2.59 -35.32 32.86
N ALA A 30 1.75 -34.48 33.46
CA ALA A 30 1.99 -33.73 34.66
C ALA A 30 0.98 -34.01 35.81
N ALA A 31 0.55 -35.26 35.91
CA ALA A 31 -0.14 -35.73 37.15
C ALA A 31 0.79 -35.74 38.40
N LYS A 32 1.90 -34.99 38.36
CA LYS A 32 2.80 -34.70 39.49
C LYS A 32 3.45 -33.32 39.30
N LYS A 33 2.85 -32.27 39.78
CA LYS A 33 3.37 -31.10 40.52
C LYS A 33 2.52 -29.85 40.26
N ASP A 34 1.94 -29.40 41.38
CA ASP A 34 1.34 -28.08 41.51
C ASP A 34 2.34 -26.97 41.14
N GLN A 35 1.92 -26.09 40.21
CA GLN A 35 2.12 -24.64 40.26
C GLN A 35 1.54 -24.02 38.98
N LYS A 36 0.34 -23.43 39.07
CA LYS A 36 -0.18 -22.52 38.06
C LYS A 36 0.68 -21.25 38.05
N GLY A 37 1.55 -21.10 37.08
CA GLY A 37 2.41 -19.94 36.93
C GLY A 37 1.73 -18.77 36.16
N PRO A 38 2.18 -17.54 36.43
CA PRO A 38 1.59 -16.28 35.88
C PRO A 38 1.73 -16.09 34.36
N LYS A 39 2.42 -16.97 33.65
CA LYS A 39 2.69 -16.86 32.23
C LYS A 39 1.47 -17.02 31.29
N GLN A 40 0.45 -17.81 31.70
CA GLN A 40 -0.75 -18.03 30.87
C GLN A 40 -1.76 -16.88 30.95
N ALA A 41 -1.87 -16.24 32.12
CA ALA A 41 -2.72 -15.06 32.30
C ALA A 41 -2.17 -13.85 31.51
N ASN A 42 -0.84 -13.73 31.42
CA ASN A 42 -0.21 -12.67 30.62
C ASN A 42 -0.42 -12.86 29.11
N ALA A 43 -0.26 -14.07 28.57
CA ALA A 43 -0.48 -14.35 27.15
C ALA A 43 -1.92 -14.07 26.70
N ALA A 44 -2.91 -14.44 27.52
CA ALA A 44 -4.32 -14.14 27.24
C ALA A 44 -4.64 -12.65 27.32
N LYS A 45 -3.98 -11.91 28.23
CA LYS A 45 -4.11 -10.46 28.35
C LYS A 45 -3.48 -9.76 27.14
N GLU A 46 -2.29 -10.18 26.72
CA GLU A 46 -1.59 -9.65 25.54
C GLU A 46 -2.37 -9.90 24.24
N ALA A 47 -2.94 -11.10 24.07
CA ALA A 47 -3.80 -11.42 22.93
C ALA A 47 -5.05 -10.53 22.90
N LYS A 48 -5.68 -10.28 24.04
CA LYS A 48 -6.85 -9.39 24.14
C LYS A 48 -6.49 -7.93 23.85
N GLU A 49 -5.33 -7.47 24.28
CA GLU A 49 -4.83 -6.14 23.97
C GLU A 49 -4.47 -5.99 22.49
N ALA A 50 -3.88 -7.03 21.88
CA ALA A 50 -3.58 -7.06 20.44
C ALA A 50 -4.86 -6.98 19.60
N ALA A 51 -5.89 -7.76 19.96
CA ALA A 51 -7.21 -7.71 19.31
C ALA A 51 -7.84 -6.31 19.42
N ARG A 52 -7.83 -5.71 20.60
CA ARG A 52 -8.36 -4.35 20.82
C ARG A 52 -7.59 -3.28 20.02
N ARG A 53 -6.26 -3.43 19.86
CA ARG A 53 -5.46 -2.55 19.02
C ARG A 53 -5.78 -2.74 17.54
N ALA A 54 -5.98 -3.99 17.10
CA ALA A 54 -6.39 -4.30 15.73
C ALA A 54 -7.76 -3.70 15.40
N GLU A 55 -8.76 -3.83 16.29
CA GLU A 55 -10.06 -3.18 16.13
C GLU A 55 -9.95 -1.66 16.07
N LYS A 56 -9.14 -1.04 16.94
CA LYS A 56 -8.89 0.40 16.92
C LYS A 56 -8.23 0.85 15.62
N ASN A 57 -7.27 0.08 15.12
CA ASN A 57 -6.61 0.37 13.86
C ASN A 57 -7.57 0.22 12.67
N LEU A 58 -8.44 -0.78 12.69
CA LEU A 58 -9.49 -0.96 11.70
C LEU A 58 -10.49 0.20 11.72
N ALA A 59 -10.98 0.58 12.90
CA ALA A 59 -11.86 1.75 13.06
C ALA A 59 -11.18 3.04 12.54
N LYS A 60 -9.89 3.24 12.84
CA LYS A 60 -9.11 4.36 12.30
C LYS A 60 -8.91 4.27 10.77
N ALA A 61 -8.81 3.05 10.20
CA ALA A 61 -8.74 2.89 8.75
C ALA A 61 -10.05 3.32 8.08
N HIS A 62 -11.20 3.00 8.67
CA HIS A 62 -12.52 3.41 8.17
C HIS A 62 -12.71 4.93 8.12
N THR A 63 -12.02 5.71 8.98
CA THR A 63 -12.07 7.18 8.93
C THR A 63 -11.18 7.77 7.83
N ARG A 64 -10.36 6.96 7.15
CA ARG A 64 -9.47 7.41 6.06
C ARG A 64 -10.18 7.26 4.72
N ASP A 65 -11.24 8.00 4.55
CA ASP A 65 -12.08 8.06 3.36
C ASP A 65 -11.78 9.28 2.47
N SER A 66 -12.58 9.46 1.44
CA SER A 66 -12.47 10.58 0.52
C SER A 66 -12.79 11.92 1.17
N LEU A 67 -13.69 11.97 2.18
CA LEU A 67 -14.01 13.20 2.91
C LEU A 67 -12.82 13.67 3.77
N GLN A 68 -12.14 12.75 4.43
CA GLN A 68 -10.90 13.09 5.12
C GLN A 68 -9.79 13.52 4.15
N ALA A 69 -9.76 12.95 2.94
CA ALA A 69 -8.83 13.42 1.91
C ALA A 69 -9.17 14.85 1.50
N LEU A 70 -10.47 15.15 1.28
CA LEU A 70 -10.95 16.48 0.92
C LEU A 70 -10.53 17.53 1.96
N SER A 71 -10.79 17.26 3.25
CA SER A 71 -10.43 18.21 4.34
C SER A 71 -8.93 18.51 4.46
N LYS A 72 -8.07 17.64 3.93
CA LYS A 72 -6.61 17.81 4.00
C LYS A 72 -5.95 18.30 2.73
N LEU A 73 -6.57 18.05 1.60
CA LEU A 73 -5.98 18.27 0.28
C LEU A 73 -6.71 19.32 -0.54
N ALA A 74 -7.86 19.78 -0.09
CA ALA A 74 -8.64 20.77 -0.81
C ALA A 74 -9.18 21.85 0.13
N GLU A 75 -9.44 23.01 -0.43
CA GLU A 75 -10.06 24.16 0.19
C GLU A 75 -11.21 24.67 -0.69
N LEU A 76 -12.18 25.33 -0.09
CA LEU A 76 -13.30 25.91 -0.80
C LEU A 76 -12.95 27.32 -1.25
N VAL A 77 -12.89 27.56 -2.56
CA VAL A 77 -12.59 28.85 -3.18
C VAL A 77 -13.74 29.20 -4.12
N ASP A 78 -14.39 30.31 -3.89
CA ASP A 78 -15.53 30.78 -4.71
C ASP A 78 -16.63 29.72 -4.92
N GLY A 79 -16.92 28.93 -3.87
CA GLY A 79 -17.93 27.88 -3.91
C GLY A 79 -17.52 26.59 -4.59
N GLN A 80 -16.28 26.45 -5.04
CA GLN A 80 -15.72 25.26 -5.64
C GLN A 80 -14.52 24.73 -4.85
N TYR A 81 -14.39 23.42 -4.73
CA TYR A 81 -13.20 22.82 -4.14
C TYR A 81 -11.99 22.96 -5.06
N ARG A 82 -10.85 23.35 -4.50
CA ARG A 82 -9.56 23.39 -5.19
C ARG A 82 -8.51 22.68 -4.36
N ILE A 83 -7.58 22.00 -5.02
CA ILE A 83 -6.46 21.36 -4.33
C ILE A 83 -5.53 22.46 -3.80
N VAL A 84 -5.14 22.33 -2.52
CA VAL A 84 -4.25 23.27 -1.83
C VAL A 84 -2.89 23.33 -2.51
N SER A 85 -2.29 24.53 -2.56
CA SER A 85 -0.93 24.72 -3.04
C SER A 85 0.03 24.69 -1.86
N GLN A 86 0.94 23.71 -1.84
CA GLN A 86 1.97 23.53 -0.83
C GLN A 86 3.29 23.11 -1.51
N PRO A 87 3.92 24.02 -2.27
CA PRO A 87 5.17 23.71 -2.95
C PRO A 87 6.29 23.37 -1.94
N PRO A 88 7.18 22.43 -2.27
CA PRO A 88 7.25 21.63 -3.50
C PRO A 88 6.40 20.36 -3.44
N VAL A 89 5.70 20.09 -2.32
CA VAL A 89 5.01 18.80 -2.06
C VAL A 89 3.72 18.67 -2.85
N ILE A 90 2.90 19.73 -2.91
CA ILE A 90 1.67 19.77 -3.69
C ILE A 90 1.71 21.04 -4.55
N VAL A 91 1.70 20.83 -5.87
CA VAL A 91 1.69 21.92 -6.85
C VAL A 91 0.50 21.72 -7.78
N PRO A 92 -0.53 22.57 -7.71
CA PRO A 92 -1.69 22.50 -8.58
C PRO A 92 -1.31 22.50 -10.06
N SER A 93 -2.07 21.76 -10.88
CA SER A 93 -1.77 21.64 -12.32
C SER A 93 -1.88 22.98 -13.07
N ARG A 94 -2.71 23.91 -12.60
CA ARG A 94 -2.79 25.27 -13.11
C ARG A 94 -1.45 26.02 -12.99
N ASP A 95 -0.68 25.74 -11.94
CA ASP A 95 0.63 26.36 -11.67
C ASP A 95 1.77 25.65 -12.47
N LEU A 96 1.48 24.48 -13.02
CA LEU A 96 2.42 23.65 -13.79
C LEU A 96 2.24 23.77 -15.31
N ALA A 97 1.26 24.49 -15.81
CA ALA A 97 0.94 24.60 -17.22
C ALA A 97 2.17 24.92 -18.08
N ALA A 98 2.91 25.96 -17.70
CA ALA A 98 4.14 26.36 -18.40
C ALA A 98 5.24 25.27 -18.39
N THR A 99 5.34 24.48 -17.32
CA THR A 99 6.29 23.35 -17.24
C THR A 99 5.97 22.25 -18.26
N PHE A 100 4.71 22.14 -18.66
CA PHE A 100 4.26 21.20 -19.70
C PHE A 100 4.16 21.83 -21.09
N GLY A 101 4.58 23.08 -21.27
CA GLY A 101 4.46 23.81 -22.53
C GLY A 101 3.01 24.08 -22.93
N MET A 102 2.12 24.22 -21.95
CA MET A 102 0.67 24.40 -22.14
C MET A 102 0.24 25.76 -21.62
N SER A 103 -0.83 26.31 -22.20
CA SER A 103 -1.54 27.44 -21.58
C SER A 103 -2.36 26.97 -20.38
N PRO A 104 -2.68 27.82 -19.39
CA PRO A 104 -3.60 27.44 -18.30
C PRO A 104 -4.96 26.93 -18.78
N ASP A 105 -5.46 27.47 -19.88
CA ASP A 105 -6.75 27.09 -20.48
C ASP A 105 -6.74 25.69 -21.13
N ASP A 106 -5.58 25.19 -21.54
CA ASP A 106 -5.42 23.88 -22.15
C ASP A 106 -5.31 22.74 -21.12
N VAL A 107 -5.04 23.06 -19.86
CA VAL A 107 -4.80 22.06 -18.80
C VAL A 107 -6.05 21.21 -18.56
N LEU A 108 -7.20 21.84 -18.40
CA LEU A 108 -8.45 21.12 -18.11
C LEU A 108 -8.91 20.24 -19.29
N PRO A 109 -8.91 20.70 -20.54
CA PRO A 109 -9.14 19.84 -21.71
C PRO A 109 -8.20 18.63 -21.78
N ALA A 110 -6.91 18.84 -21.51
CA ALA A 110 -5.93 17.75 -21.51
C ALA A 110 -6.23 16.71 -20.40
N LEU A 111 -6.59 17.17 -19.20
CA LEU A 111 -7.02 16.29 -18.09
C LEU A 111 -8.27 15.50 -18.46
N HIS A 112 -9.26 16.11 -19.09
CA HIS A 112 -10.47 15.41 -19.56
C HIS A 112 -10.14 14.32 -20.58
N ASN A 113 -9.23 14.58 -21.53
CA ASN A 113 -8.79 13.60 -22.49
C ASN A 113 -8.05 12.43 -21.81
N GLN A 114 -7.17 12.71 -20.85
CA GLN A 114 -6.48 11.68 -20.06
C GLN A 114 -7.47 10.85 -19.24
N PHE A 115 -8.45 11.49 -18.62
CA PHE A 115 -9.46 10.80 -17.83
C PHE A 115 -10.36 9.92 -18.71
N ARG A 116 -10.70 10.36 -19.91
CA ARG A 116 -11.43 9.54 -20.89
C ARG A 116 -10.63 8.32 -21.31
N ALA A 117 -9.35 8.50 -21.63
CA ALA A 117 -8.44 7.41 -21.99
C ALA A 117 -8.28 6.41 -20.84
N TYR A 118 -8.15 6.90 -19.62
CA TYR A 118 -8.09 6.06 -18.42
C TYR A 118 -9.37 5.24 -18.24
N ARG A 119 -10.54 5.87 -18.28
CA ARG A 119 -11.83 5.17 -18.13
C ARG A 119 -12.01 4.04 -19.13
N ALA A 120 -11.49 4.20 -20.36
CA ALA A 120 -11.54 3.15 -21.39
C ALA A 120 -10.77 1.88 -21.01
N THR A 121 -9.85 1.94 -20.02
CA THR A 121 -9.08 0.79 -19.54
C THR A 121 -9.72 0.07 -18.35
N LEU A 122 -10.83 0.60 -17.84
CA LEU A 122 -11.57 0.01 -16.74
C LEU A 122 -12.58 -1.04 -17.22
N PRO A 123 -12.92 -2.02 -16.36
CA PRO A 123 -14.11 -2.85 -16.57
C PRO A 123 -15.37 -1.98 -16.72
N ASP A 124 -16.33 -2.46 -17.49
CA ASP A 124 -17.51 -1.69 -17.88
C ASP A 124 -18.32 -1.16 -16.69
N ASP A 125 -18.51 -1.98 -15.66
CA ASP A 125 -19.21 -1.61 -14.44
C ASP A 125 -18.49 -0.45 -13.71
N ARG A 126 -17.16 -0.45 -13.69
CA ARG A 126 -16.34 0.58 -13.03
C ARG A 126 -16.28 1.86 -13.87
N ARG A 127 -16.22 1.72 -15.18
CA ARG A 127 -16.33 2.85 -16.12
C ARG A 127 -17.66 3.56 -15.94
N LYS A 128 -18.77 2.80 -15.87
CA LYS A 128 -20.12 3.32 -15.66
C LYS A 128 -20.25 4.08 -14.32
N LEU A 129 -19.59 3.59 -13.28
CA LEU A 129 -19.55 4.29 -12.00
C LEU A 129 -18.85 5.64 -12.10
N LEU A 130 -17.68 5.70 -12.78
CA LEU A 130 -16.91 6.94 -12.95
C LEU A 130 -17.53 7.93 -13.92
N GLU A 131 -18.49 7.55 -14.75
CA GLU A 131 -19.25 8.47 -15.60
C GLU A 131 -20.09 9.49 -14.78
N ARG A 132 -20.34 9.18 -13.51
CA ARG A 132 -21.07 10.07 -12.58
C ARG A 132 -20.19 11.15 -11.95
N PHE A 133 -18.87 11.07 -12.17
CA PHE A 133 -17.90 11.98 -11.57
C PHE A 133 -17.35 12.94 -12.61
N GLN A 134 -17.16 14.19 -12.20
CA GLN A 134 -16.55 15.25 -12.99
C GLN A 134 -15.21 15.65 -12.39
N ILE A 135 -14.26 16.05 -13.21
CA ILE A 135 -12.97 16.58 -12.76
C ILE A 135 -13.19 17.97 -12.19
N VAL A 136 -12.73 18.19 -10.97
CA VAL A 136 -12.76 19.49 -10.30
C VAL A 136 -11.39 20.15 -10.35
N ASP A 137 -10.35 19.44 -9.96
CA ASP A 137 -8.98 19.96 -9.95
C ASP A 137 -7.95 18.80 -10.01
N ALA A 138 -6.69 19.16 -10.29
CA ALA A 138 -5.58 18.22 -10.28
C ALA A 138 -4.31 18.90 -9.77
N ALA A 139 -3.39 18.11 -9.21
CA ALA A 139 -2.10 18.60 -8.74
C ALA A 139 -1.00 17.54 -8.90
N ARG A 140 0.24 17.98 -9.09
CA ARG A 140 1.40 17.15 -8.85
C ARG A 140 1.54 17.00 -7.33
N LYS A 141 1.75 15.77 -6.86
CA LYS A 141 1.95 15.51 -5.44
C LYS A 141 3.15 14.60 -5.23
N VAL A 142 4.12 15.06 -4.46
CA VAL A 142 5.21 14.21 -4.00
C VAL A 142 4.65 13.15 -3.05
N VAL A 143 5.00 11.89 -3.29
CA VAL A 143 4.50 10.75 -2.53
C VAL A 143 5.67 9.83 -2.19
N GLY A 144 5.98 9.71 -0.92
CA GLY A 144 6.93 8.77 -0.34
C GLY A 144 8.28 8.60 -1.06
N VAL A 145 9.26 8.07 -0.36
CA VAL A 145 10.65 7.91 -0.82
C VAL A 145 10.76 7.04 -2.08
N GLY A 146 9.98 5.96 -2.17
CA GLY A 146 10.00 5.05 -3.34
C GLY A 146 9.44 5.65 -4.64
N SER A 147 9.00 6.91 -4.63
CA SER A 147 8.50 7.62 -5.81
C SER A 147 9.41 8.77 -6.24
N VAL A 148 10.54 8.95 -5.56
CA VAL A 148 11.55 9.97 -5.92
C VAL A 148 12.04 9.72 -7.35
N GLY A 149 12.10 10.80 -8.15
CA GLY A 149 12.46 10.72 -9.55
C GLY A 149 11.33 10.32 -10.50
N THR A 150 10.16 9.92 -9.99
CA THR A 150 8.97 9.62 -10.80
C THR A 150 7.89 10.70 -10.62
N ARG A 151 6.99 10.80 -11.60
CA ARG A 151 5.86 11.73 -11.55
C ARG A 151 4.66 11.11 -10.86
N ALA A 152 4.11 11.86 -9.89
CA ALA A 152 2.87 11.49 -9.25
C ALA A 152 1.91 12.67 -9.21
N PHE A 153 0.65 12.40 -9.52
CA PHE A 153 -0.43 13.39 -9.53
C PHE A 153 -1.60 12.89 -8.71
N ILE A 154 -2.42 13.81 -8.28
CA ILE A 154 -3.75 13.56 -7.72
C ILE A 154 -4.78 14.33 -8.54
N ILE A 155 -5.96 13.73 -8.69
CA ILE A 155 -7.12 14.37 -9.30
C ILE A 155 -8.26 14.33 -8.28
N LEU A 156 -8.89 15.47 -8.08
CA LEU A 156 -10.14 15.61 -7.36
C LEU A 156 -11.28 15.50 -8.34
N LEU A 157 -12.18 14.58 -8.06
CA LEU A 157 -13.43 14.38 -8.77
C LEU A 157 -14.59 14.67 -7.81
N GLU A 158 -15.67 15.21 -8.34
CA GLU A 158 -16.93 15.41 -7.65
C GLU A 158 -18.01 14.57 -8.33
N GLY A 159 -18.79 13.84 -7.53
CA GLY A 159 -19.89 13.00 -7.98
C GLY A 159 -21.21 13.77 -8.02
N ARG A 160 -22.16 13.37 -7.15
CA ARG A 160 -23.49 13.98 -7.10
C ARG A 160 -23.47 15.43 -6.64
N ASP A 161 -22.63 15.74 -5.66
CA ASP A 161 -22.50 17.06 -5.03
C ASP A 161 -21.15 17.21 -4.32
N ALA A 162 -20.89 18.36 -3.72
CA ALA A 162 -19.65 18.66 -3.00
C ALA A 162 -19.35 17.73 -1.81
N HIS A 163 -20.32 16.91 -1.37
CA HIS A 163 -20.13 15.91 -0.32
C HIS A 163 -19.85 14.50 -0.87
N ASP A 164 -19.72 14.37 -2.19
CA ASP A 164 -19.38 13.12 -2.88
C ASP A 164 -18.03 13.24 -3.62
N PRO A 165 -16.92 13.52 -2.90
CA PRO A 165 -15.61 13.64 -3.50
C PRO A 165 -14.97 12.28 -3.75
N LEU A 166 -14.20 12.16 -4.84
CA LEU A 166 -13.33 11.03 -5.11
C LEU A 166 -11.94 11.54 -5.50
N PHE A 167 -10.92 11.06 -4.80
CA PHE A 167 -9.54 11.33 -5.18
C PHE A 167 -8.93 10.13 -5.90
N LEU A 168 -8.43 10.36 -7.10
CA LEU A 168 -7.59 9.40 -7.80
C LEU A 168 -6.12 9.83 -7.73
N GLN A 169 -5.24 8.85 -7.67
CA GLN A 169 -3.80 9.01 -7.73
C GLN A 169 -3.28 8.45 -9.05
N ILE A 170 -2.45 9.21 -9.72
CA ILE A 170 -1.77 8.82 -10.96
C ILE A 170 -0.29 8.70 -10.64
N LYS A 171 0.32 7.59 -11.00
CA LYS A 171 1.75 7.38 -10.81
C LYS A 171 2.41 6.93 -12.09
N GLU A 172 3.57 7.49 -12.36
CA GLU A 172 4.42 7.04 -13.46
C GLU A 172 4.87 5.59 -13.26
N ALA A 173 4.83 4.83 -14.33
CA ALA A 173 5.31 3.45 -14.39
C ALA A 173 6.41 3.36 -15.43
N THR A 174 7.60 2.98 -15.00
CA THR A 174 8.77 2.75 -15.84
C THR A 174 8.92 1.26 -16.17
N ALA A 175 9.88 0.90 -17.01
CA ALA A 175 10.26 -0.49 -17.22
C ALA A 175 10.57 -1.18 -15.88
N SER A 176 10.30 -2.46 -15.80
CA SER A 176 10.65 -3.21 -14.58
C SER A 176 12.17 -3.29 -14.43
N VAL A 177 12.68 -3.01 -13.25
CA VAL A 177 14.11 -3.23 -12.95
C VAL A 177 14.54 -4.70 -13.15
N LEU A 178 13.60 -5.64 -13.03
CA LEU A 178 13.84 -7.06 -13.25
C LEU A 178 14.08 -7.40 -14.72
N GLU A 179 13.70 -6.55 -15.68
CA GLU A 179 13.94 -6.78 -17.11
C GLU A 179 15.43 -6.69 -17.49
N ALA A 180 16.28 -6.23 -16.57
CA ALA A 180 17.74 -6.33 -16.74
C ALA A 180 18.25 -7.78 -16.62
N SER A 181 17.54 -8.64 -15.90
CA SER A 181 17.95 -10.02 -15.60
C SER A 181 16.91 -11.08 -16.00
N LEU A 182 15.70 -10.68 -16.34
CA LEU A 182 14.59 -11.55 -16.72
C LEU A 182 14.04 -11.18 -18.10
N PRO A 183 13.30 -12.07 -18.76
CA PRO A 183 12.60 -11.75 -20.00
C PRO A 183 11.69 -10.53 -19.83
N ARG A 184 11.60 -9.74 -20.90
CA ARG A 184 10.72 -8.55 -20.90
C ARG A 184 9.28 -8.94 -20.65
N SER A 185 8.57 -8.03 -19.98
CA SER A 185 7.14 -8.16 -19.75
C SER A 185 6.37 -8.27 -21.09
N ARG A 186 5.33 -9.10 -21.10
CA ARG A 186 4.39 -9.17 -22.23
C ARG A 186 3.60 -7.87 -22.48
N TYR A 187 3.49 -7.03 -21.44
CA TYR A 187 2.80 -5.76 -21.53
C TYR A 187 3.75 -4.66 -22.00
N ARG A 188 3.47 -4.07 -23.15
CA ARG A 188 4.27 -2.97 -23.71
C ARG A 188 4.03 -1.65 -22.96
N GLN A 189 2.85 -1.49 -22.38
CA GLN A 189 2.48 -0.33 -21.59
C GLN A 189 2.79 -0.63 -20.11
N HIS A 190 3.73 0.12 -19.50
CA HIS A 190 4.21 -0.18 -18.16
C HIS A 190 3.14 0.04 -17.08
N GLY A 191 2.22 1.01 -17.25
CA GLY A 191 1.09 1.19 -16.34
C GLY A 191 0.13 -0.01 -16.39
N GLU A 192 -0.12 -0.57 -17.58
CA GLU A 192 -0.88 -1.81 -17.73
C GLU A 192 -0.21 -2.96 -16.99
N ARG A 193 1.12 -3.13 -17.15
CA ARG A 193 1.88 -4.15 -16.43
C ARG A 193 1.66 -4.04 -14.92
N VAL A 194 1.75 -2.83 -14.36
CA VAL A 194 1.53 -2.59 -12.93
C VAL A 194 0.10 -2.95 -12.51
N VAL A 195 -0.90 -2.53 -13.27
CA VAL A 195 -2.31 -2.80 -12.99
C VAL A 195 -2.62 -4.30 -13.06
N GLN A 196 -2.18 -4.97 -14.11
CA GLN A 196 -2.42 -6.41 -14.27
C GLN A 196 -1.68 -7.22 -13.20
N GLY A 197 -0.46 -6.81 -12.81
CA GLY A 197 0.27 -7.39 -11.70
C GLY A 197 -0.49 -7.24 -10.38
N GLN A 198 -1.00 -6.06 -10.06
CA GLN A 198 -1.80 -5.85 -8.85
C GLN A 198 -3.09 -6.69 -8.86
N ARG A 199 -3.83 -6.70 -9.95
CA ARG A 199 -5.05 -7.52 -10.10
C ARG A 199 -4.78 -9.02 -9.95
N MET A 200 -3.64 -9.48 -10.45
CA MET A 200 -3.23 -10.87 -10.34
C MET A 200 -2.84 -11.25 -8.91
N MET A 201 -1.97 -10.48 -8.27
CA MET A 201 -1.41 -10.82 -6.96
C MET A 201 -2.36 -10.56 -5.79
N GLN A 202 -3.18 -9.53 -5.85
CA GLN A 202 -4.09 -9.14 -4.77
C GLN A 202 -5.38 -9.95 -4.80
N ALA A 203 -5.87 -10.37 -3.63
CA ALA A 203 -7.15 -11.07 -3.51
C ALA A 203 -8.34 -10.18 -3.87
N ALA A 204 -8.25 -8.90 -3.45
CA ALA A 204 -9.14 -7.82 -3.85
C ALA A 204 -8.26 -6.62 -4.21
N SER A 205 -8.35 -6.16 -5.42
CA SER A 205 -7.62 -4.99 -5.89
C SER A 205 -8.51 -3.74 -5.85
N ASP A 206 -7.87 -2.58 -5.88
CA ASP A 206 -8.54 -1.31 -6.05
C ASP A 206 -9.44 -1.35 -7.32
N ILE A 207 -10.69 -0.95 -7.17
CA ILE A 207 -11.70 -1.03 -8.24
C ILE A 207 -11.44 -0.04 -9.37
N PHE A 208 -10.67 1.01 -9.12
CA PHE A 208 -10.31 2.06 -10.05
C PHE A 208 -8.91 1.90 -10.66
N LEU A 209 -8.30 0.71 -10.56
CA LEU A 209 -7.05 0.43 -11.25
C LEU A 209 -7.23 0.50 -12.77
N GLY A 210 -6.46 1.38 -13.40
CA GLY A 210 -6.41 1.55 -14.85
C GLY A 210 -5.10 2.22 -15.25
N TRP A 211 -4.90 2.52 -16.52
CA TRP A 211 -3.64 3.06 -17.05
C TRP A 211 -3.85 4.04 -18.20
N THR A 212 -2.84 4.87 -18.45
CA THR A 212 -2.77 5.76 -19.62
C THR A 212 -1.32 5.94 -20.08
N LYS A 213 -1.17 6.45 -21.29
CA LYS A 213 0.06 7.15 -21.69
C LYS A 213 0.01 8.58 -21.16
N GLY A 214 1.16 9.20 -20.98
CA GLY A 214 1.27 10.61 -20.67
C GLY A 214 0.86 11.51 -21.84
N LEU A 215 0.80 12.81 -21.57
CA LEU A 215 0.52 13.80 -22.61
C LEU A 215 1.58 13.78 -23.71
N ASP A 216 2.83 13.53 -23.36
CA ASP A 216 3.97 13.36 -24.26
C ASP A 216 4.04 11.97 -24.92
N THR A 217 3.07 11.09 -24.66
CA THR A 217 2.97 9.70 -25.15
C THR A 217 4.17 8.78 -24.85
N SER A 218 5.30 9.33 -24.42
CA SER A 218 6.52 8.57 -24.11
C SER A 218 6.48 7.95 -22.72
N ARG A 219 5.68 8.50 -21.81
CA ARG A 219 5.56 8.05 -20.43
C ARG A 219 4.31 7.23 -20.23
N HIS A 220 4.40 6.29 -19.29
CA HIS A 220 3.30 5.42 -18.92
C HIS A 220 2.87 5.68 -17.50
N PHE A 221 1.57 5.65 -17.22
CA PHE A 221 0.99 5.90 -15.92
C PHE A 221 -0.03 4.83 -15.55
N TYR A 222 -0.15 4.56 -14.25
CA TYR A 222 -1.27 3.83 -13.70
C TYR A 222 -2.06 4.70 -12.73
N TRP A 223 -3.34 4.42 -12.65
CA TRP A 223 -4.32 5.16 -11.87
C TRP A 223 -4.89 4.26 -10.80
N ARG A 224 -5.20 4.83 -9.65
CA ARG A 224 -5.81 4.15 -8.53
C ARG A 224 -6.53 5.13 -7.62
N GLN A 225 -7.38 4.65 -6.70
CA GLN A 225 -7.92 5.49 -5.65
C GLN A 225 -6.81 5.96 -4.69
N LEU A 226 -6.82 7.25 -4.32
CA LEU A 226 -5.81 7.80 -3.41
C LEU A 226 -6.01 7.29 -1.99
N ARG A 227 -7.24 7.28 -1.51
CA ARG A 227 -7.62 6.81 -0.18
C ARG A 227 -8.75 5.80 -0.29
N ASP A 228 -8.52 4.65 0.31
CA ASP A 228 -9.43 3.52 0.31
C ASP A 228 -9.23 2.78 1.64
N MET A 229 -9.71 3.38 2.73
CA MET A 229 -9.68 2.81 4.09
C MET A 229 -8.35 2.14 4.49
N LYS A 230 -7.23 2.76 4.12
CA LYS A 230 -5.89 2.17 4.33
C LYS A 230 -5.46 2.26 5.77
N GLY A 231 -5.17 1.11 6.36
CA GLY A 231 -4.43 1.00 7.62
C GLY A 231 -2.91 1.17 7.43
N SER A 232 -2.22 1.47 8.51
CA SER A 232 -0.75 1.44 8.58
C SER A 232 -0.35 0.71 9.85
N ALA A 233 0.54 -0.24 9.72
CA ALA A 233 1.15 -0.91 10.85
C ALA A 233 2.28 -0.03 11.39
N LEU A 234 2.27 0.22 12.69
CA LEU A 234 3.36 0.90 13.41
C LEU A 234 4.24 -0.18 14.01
N VAL A 235 5.15 -0.72 13.19
CA VAL A 235 5.97 -1.90 13.53
C VAL A 235 6.81 -1.63 14.76
N GLU A 236 7.35 -0.41 14.88
CA GLU A 236 8.19 0.03 15.99
C GLU A 236 7.48 0.01 17.35
N LEU A 237 6.15 0.05 17.34
CA LEU A 237 5.32 0.04 18.57
C LEU A 237 4.68 -1.33 18.85
N MET A 238 5.02 -2.35 18.07
CA MET A 238 4.45 -3.68 18.26
C MET A 238 5.16 -4.44 19.37
N ALA A 239 4.37 -5.04 20.27
CA ALA A 239 4.91 -6.06 21.18
C ALA A 239 5.36 -7.30 20.37
N PRO A 240 6.32 -8.09 20.84
CA PRO A 240 6.84 -9.25 20.13
C PRO A 240 5.76 -10.23 19.62
N THR A 241 4.74 -10.48 20.45
CA THR A 241 3.59 -11.33 20.07
C THR A 241 2.79 -10.73 18.93
N THR A 242 2.50 -9.43 18.97
CA THR A 242 1.78 -8.72 17.87
C THR A 242 2.59 -8.70 16.59
N LEU A 243 3.92 -8.53 16.71
CA LEU A 243 4.82 -8.55 15.56
C LEU A 243 4.84 -9.93 14.89
N MET A 244 4.83 -11.01 15.69
CA MET A 244 4.77 -12.38 15.18
C MET A 244 3.49 -12.62 14.36
N TYR A 245 2.34 -12.19 14.86
CA TYR A 245 1.07 -12.28 14.11
C TYR A 245 1.09 -11.46 12.81
N TYR A 246 1.64 -10.27 12.91
CA TYR A 246 1.76 -9.40 11.73
C TYR A 246 2.67 -10.05 10.67
N ALA A 247 3.79 -10.62 11.07
CA ALA A 247 4.70 -11.34 10.20
C ALA A 247 4.04 -12.57 9.55
N GLN A 248 3.28 -13.37 10.31
CA GLN A 248 2.50 -14.48 9.76
C GLN A 248 1.48 -14.02 8.72
N MET A 249 0.76 -12.94 8.98
CA MET A 249 -0.22 -12.39 8.05
C MET A 249 0.47 -11.88 6.76
N CYS A 250 1.62 -11.24 6.89
CA CYS A 250 2.43 -10.83 5.73
C CYS A 250 2.90 -12.04 4.92
N GLY A 251 3.45 -13.07 5.57
CA GLY A 251 3.89 -14.30 4.92
C GLY A 251 2.76 -15.03 4.20
N TRP A 252 1.59 -15.15 4.83
CA TRP A 252 0.41 -15.73 4.21
C TRP A 252 -0.07 -14.93 2.99
N THR A 253 -0.04 -13.58 3.08
CA THR A 253 -0.43 -12.71 1.97
C THR A 253 0.54 -12.87 0.79
N LEU A 254 1.85 -12.94 1.06
CA LEU A 254 2.88 -13.19 0.06
C LEU A 254 2.73 -14.58 -0.58
N ALA A 255 2.52 -15.62 0.20
CA ALA A 255 2.29 -16.97 -0.31
C ALA A 255 1.09 -17.03 -1.27
N ARG A 256 -0.01 -16.35 -0.92
CA ARG A 256 -1.17 -16.23 -1.82
C ARG A 256 -0.86 -15.46 -3.10
N ALA A 257 -0.12 -14.38 -3.00
CA ALA A 257 0.28 -13.59 -4.16
C ALA A 257 1.15 -14.42 -5.12
N HIS A 258 2.11 -15.16 -4.58
CA HIS A 258 2.98 -16.05 -5.33
C HIS A 258 2.21 -17.20 -5.99
N ALA A 259 1.32 -17.87 -5.24
CA ALA A 259 0.50 -18.96 -5.77
C ALA A 259 -0.46 -18.50 -6.89
N ARG A 260 -0.87 -17.22 -6.90
CA ARG A 260 -1.71 -16.66 -7.96
C ARG A 260 -0.92 -16.23 -9.20
N SER A 261 0.36 -15.92 -9.06
CA SER A 261 1.20 -15.37 -10.13
C SER A 261 2.22 -16.36 -10.69
N GLY A 262 2.48 -17.47 -10.00
CA GLY A 262 3.42 -18.49 -10.39
C GLY A 262 2.87 -19.92 -10.22
N ASP A 263 3.76 -20.90 -10.26
CA ASP A 263 3.42 -22.30 -10.02
C ASP A 263 3.61 -22.67 -8.53
N PRO A 264 2.53 -22.90 -7.78
CA PRO A 264 2.61 -23.19 -6.35
C PRO A 264 3.27 -24.54 -6.04
N VAL A 265 3.23 -25.50 -6.97
CA VAL A 265 3.86 -26.82 -6.78
C VAL A 265 5.38 -26.69 -6.86
N VAL A 266 5.87 -26.00 -7.90
CA VAL A 266 7.31 -25.74 -8.05
C VAL A 266 7.84 -24.93 -6.87
N MET A 267 7.10 -23.93 -6.40
CA MET A 267 7.48 -23.14 -5.23
C MET A 267 7.54 -24.00 -3.96
N ALA A 268 6.55 -24.86 -3.74
CA ALA A 268 6.51 -25.72 -2.56
C ALA A 268 7.67 -26.71 -2.56
N GLU A 269 8.01 -27.30 -3.71
CA GLU A 269 9.16 -28.19 -3.85
C GLU A 269 10.49 -27.46 -3.62
N TYR A 270 10.63 -26.22 -4.12
CA TYR A 270 11.81 -25.38 -3.89
C TYR A 270 12.01 -25.06 -2.40
N LEU A 271 10.93 -24.72 -1.70
CA LEU A 271 10.97 -24.42 -0.27
C LEU A 271 11.31 -25.66 0.57
N GLY A 272 10.97 -26.85 0.06
CA GLY A 272 11.25 -28.10 0.74
C GLY A 272 10.34 -28.36 1.96
N ARG A 273 10.71 -29.40 2.73
CA ARG A 273 9.99 -29.81 3.95
C ARG A 273 10.76 -29.52 5.23
N ASP A 274 11.99 -29.12 5.10
CA ASP A 274 12.86 -28.71 6.22
C ASP A 274 12.88 -27.19 6.40
N ASP A 275 13.66 -26.71 7.34
CA ASP A 275 13.77 -25.29 7.69
C ASP A 275 15.01 -24.61 7.03
N ALA A 276 15.61 -25.24 6.03
CA ALA A 276 16.83 -24.71 5.39
C ALA A 276 16.61 -23.35 4.74
N PHE A 277 15.48 -23.19 4.02
CA PHE A 277 15.11 -21.92 3.42
C PHE A 277 14.82 -20.86 4.49
N ASP A 278 14.06 -21.21 5.53
CA ASP A 278 13.68 -20.31 6.62
C ASP A 278 14.92 -19.78 7.36
N ARG A 279 15.88 -20.67 7.67
CA ARG A 279 17.17 -20.28 8.26
C ARG A 279 17.99 -19.38 7.36
N SER A 280 18.04 -19.70 6.06
CA SER A 280 18.78 -18.90 5.08
C SER A 280 18.24 -17.48 4.99
N ILE A 281 16.91 -17.32 4.91
CA ILE A 281 16.25 -16.01 4.86
C ILE A 281 16.40 -15.26 6.20
N THR A 282 16.34 -15.94 7.33
CA THR A 282 16.58 -15.33 8.65
C THR A 282 17.99 -14.76 8.73
N ASN A 283 19.00 -15.56 8.41
CA ASN A 283 20.41 -15.14 8.40
C ASN A 283 20.67 -14.00 7.39
N PHE A 284 20.02 -14.03 6.24
CA PHE A 284 20.08 -12.93 5.28
C PHE A 284 19.48 -11.65 5.87
N SER A 285 18.31 -11.75 6.51
CA SER A 285 17.59 -10.60 7.05
C SER A 285 18.38 -9.89 8.16
N GLU A 286 19.03 -10.66 9.04
CA GLU A 286 19.90 -10.11 10.09
C GLU A 286 21.09 -9.36 9.49
N ARG A 287 21.84 -9.99 8.59
CA ARG A 287 23.00 -9.35 7.92
C ARG A 287 22.60 -8.13 7.10
N TYR A 288 21.44 -8.20 6.46
CA TYR A 288 20.96 -7.07 5.64
C TYR A 288 20.46 -5.91 6.51
N ALA A 289 19.92 -6.17 7.70
CA ALA A 289 19.58 -5.12 8.65
C ALA A 289 20.83 -4.34 9.07
N ASP A 290 21.92 -5.02 9.42
CA ASP A 290 23.21 -4.39 9.76
C ASP A 290 23.77 -3.57 8.58
N GLN A 291 23.72 -4.14 7.37
CA GLN A 291 24.15 -3.43 6.17
C GLN A 291 23.32 -2.18 5.90
N ASN A 292 22.01 -2.28 6.04
CA ASN A 292 21.08 -1.14 5.85
C ASN A 292 21.34 -0.01 6.85
N GLU A 293 21.67 -0.34 8.10
CA GLU A 293 22.04 0.65 9.12
C GLU A 293 23.34 1.36 8.73
N GLN A 294 24.36 0.63 8.30
CA GLN A 294 25.63 1.19 7.81
C GLN A 294 25.42 2.10 6.59
N ASP A 295 24.59 1.68 5.62
CA ASP A 295 24.26 2.46 4.42
C ASP A 295 23.53 3.76 4.82
N TYR A 296 22.60 3.69 5.77
CA TYR A 296 21.90 4.86 6.30
C TYR A 296 22.87 5.85 6.96
N GLU A 297 23.78 5.36 7.80
CA GLU A 297 24.80 6.22 8.42
C GLU A 297 25.70 6.91 7.38
N GLN A 298 26.12 6.18 6.33
CA GLN A 298 26.91 6.76 5.24
C GLN A 298 26.12 7.82 4.49
N PHE A 299 24.83 7.58 4.25
CA PHE A 299 23.92 8.56 3.63
C PHE A 299 23.82 9.84 4.48
N VAL A 300 23.59 9.71 5.78
CA VAL A 300 23.53 10.84 6.72
C VAL A 300 24.87 11.61 6.76
N LYS A 301 25.99 10.91 6.77
CA LYS A 301 27.32 11.53 6.69
C LYS A 301 27.53 12.31 5.38
N ALA A 302 27.03 11.79 4.26
CA ALA A 302 27.13 12.46 2.97
C ALA A 302 26.31 13.76 2.92
N ILE A 303 25.14 13.79 3.54
CA ILE A 303 24.33 15.01 3.69
C ILE A 303 25.05 16.01 4.61
N ARG A 304 25.49 15.58 5.79
CA ARG A 304 26.16 16.47 6.77
C ARG A 304 27.46 17.07 6.24
N SER A 305 28.14 16.37 5.36
CA SER A 305 29.37 16.86 4.72
C SER A 305 29.13 17.76 3.49
N GLY A 306 27.87 17.98 3.10
CA GLY A 306 27.51 18.76 1.91
C GLY A 306 27.76 18.01 0.58
N ARG A 307 28.13 16.73 0.61
CA ARG A 307 28.28 15.92 -0.61
C ARG A 307 26.94 15.65 -1.30
N LEU A 308 25.87 15.59 -0.53
CA LEU A 308 24.51 15.49 -1.01
C LEU A 308 23.69 16.65 -0.46
N GLU A 309 22.96 17.31 -1.35
CA GLU A 309 22.00 18.34 -0.94
C GLU A 309 20.72 17.69 -0.40
N ALA A 310 20.23 18.18 0.72
CA ALA A 310 18.98 17.76 1.31
C ALA A 310 18.25 18.96 1.92
N THR A 311 16.93 18.98 1.77
CA THR A 311 16.06 19.96 2.41
C THR A 311 15.22 19.25 3.45
N GLU A 312 15.32 19.67 4.70
CA GLU A 312 14.52 19.10 5.80
C GLU A 312 13.09 19.64 5.76
N GLY A 313 12.13 18.79 6.17
CA GLY A 313 10.72 19.20 6.36
C GLY A 313 9.91 19.28 5.07
N VAL A 314 10.36 18.70 3.99
CA VAL A 314 9.66 18.64 2.70
C VAL A 314 8.88 17.34 2.52
#